data_2f27add97e87c23f3b22b7ffc124b89e
#
_entry.id   2f27add97e87c23f3b22b7ffc124b89e
#
_cell.length_a   1.000
_cell.length_b   1.000
_cell.length_c   1.000
_cell.angle_alpha   90.00
_cell.angle_beta   90.00
_cell.angle_gamma   90.00
#
_symmetry.space_group_name_H-M   'P 1'
#
loop_
_entity.id
_entity.type
_entity.pdbx_description
1 polymer ?
#
loop_
_entity_poly.entity_id
_entity_poly.type
_entity_poly.pdbx_seq_one_letter_code
_entity_poly.pdbx_strand_id
1 'polypeptide(L)'
;VWELHNILAAELMKLKKNKMAGTGTLLLCAIPVLAMIKKILIDKDCIGLQEWYLTIFLLQTIALPVVNGFVLTSLIQREYQDCTLRNTLCAPVSRSAFLLSKTVIWFLWFFLSASAAMLLTLSGARLLFPSGFGTSELLLIAGQLIQQALLVFLTSLPALWIAVSQRAAFYPALLAVLGFAILETAGMQVSVEWLLPASLCPWTAVSVSVLVEKGGGFYFLCLLSAALCGALGLAGALRAFGKQDL
;
A
#
# COMPACT_ATOMS: atom_id res chain seq x y z
N VAL A 1 -15.93 -24.04 -1.73
CA VAL A 1 -14.57 -23.92 -2.31
C VAL A 1 -14.64 -23.61 -3.80
N TRP A 2 -15.49 -24.27 -4.59
CA TRP A 2 -15.65 -24.06 -6.04
C TRP A 2 -16.15 -22.65 -6.38
N GLU A 3 -17.06 -22.10 -5.61
CA GLU A 3 -17.63 -20.76 -5.80
C GLU A 3 -16.61 -19.65 -5.57
N LEU A 4 -15.78 -19.75 -4.54
CA LEU A 4 -14.76 -18.76 -4.23
C LEU A 4 -13.70 -18.66 -5.34
N HIS A 5 -13.29 -19.78 -5.92
CA HIS A 5 -12.33 -19.82 -7.03
C HIS A 5 -12.86 -19.10 -8.27
N ASN A 6 -14.12 -19.33 -8.62
CA ASN A 6 -14.75 -18.68 -9.77
C ASN A 6 -14.91 -17.17 -9.58
N ILE A 7 -15.22 -16.73 -8.34
CA ILE A 7 -15.30 -15.30 -8.00
C ILE A 7 -13.94 -14.64 -8.11
N LEU A 8 -12.90 -15.27 -7.55
CA LEU A 8 -11.52 -14.75 -7.64
C LEU A 8 -11.03 -14.66 -9.09
N ALA A 9 -11.33 -15.66 -9.92
CA ALA A 9 -10.97 -15.65 -11.33
C ALA A 9 -11.68 -14.51 -12.10
N ALA A 10 -12.96 -14.29 -11.83
CA ALA A 10 -13.73 -13.19 -12.43
C ALA A 10 -13.19 -11.81 -12.00
N GLU A 11 -12.88 -11.64 -10.72
CA GLU A 11 -12.31 -10.40 -10.18
C GLU A 11 -10.90 -10.14 -10.72
N LEU A 12 -10.07 -11.16 -10.89
CA LEU A 12 -8.76 -11.05 -11.55
C LEU A 12 -8.88 -10.56 -13.00
N MET A 13 -9.85 -11.06 -13.75
CA MET A 13 -10.12 -10.59 -15.11
C MET A 13 -10.58 -9.13 -15.15
N LYS A 14 -11.39 -8.69 -14.18
CA LYS A 14 -11.82 -7.30 -14.03
C LYS A 14 -10.63 -6.41 -13.72
N LEU A 15 -9.74 -6.84 -12.81
CA LEU A 15 -8.53 -6.10 -12.45
C LEU A 15 -7.60 -5.91 -13.66
N LYS A 16 -7.37 -6.94 -14.46
CA LYS A 16 -6.55 -6.88 -15.68
C LYS A 16 -7.05 -5.83 -16.68
N LYS A 17 -8.36 -5.61 -16.73
CA LYS A 17 -9.00 -4.58 -17.58
C LYS A 17 -9.08 -3.20 -16.91
N ASN A 18 -8.71 -3.09 -15.64
CA ASN A 18 -8.79 -1.83 -14.91
C ASN A 18 -7.59 -0.93 -15.24
N LYS A 19 -7.85 0.13 -16.00
CA LYS A 19 -6.82 1.12 -16.38
C LYS A 19 -6.18 1.78 -15.15
N MET A 20 -6.93 2.01 -14.07
CA MET A 20 -6.43 2.60 -12.82
C MET A 20 -5.36 1.71 -12.15
N ALA A 21 -5.54 0.39 -12.15
CA ALA A 21 -4.55 -0.53 -11.63
C ALA A 21 -3.26 -0.51 -12.46
N GLY A 22 -3.38 -0.47 -13.79
CA GLY A 22 -2.24 -0.35 -14.70
C GLY A 22 -1.47 0.95 -14.53
N THR A 23 -2.16 2.09 -14.50
CA THR A 23 -1.53 3.41 -14.27
C THR A 23 -0.90 3.50 -12.90
N GLY A 24 -1.52 2.94 -11.85
CA GLY A 24 -0.96 2.86 -10.51
C GLY A 24 0.36 2.07 -10.47
N THR A 25 0.41 0.90 -11.11
CA THR A 25 1.65 0.12 -11.22
C THR A 25 2.75 0.92 -11.96
N LEU A 26 2.40 1.58 -13.07
CA LEU A 26 3.34 2.43 -13.81
C LEU A 26 3.89 3.57 -12.95
N LEU A 27 3.06 4.25 -12.18
CA LEU A 27 3.48 5.32 -11.28
C LEU A 27 4.47 4.81 -10.22
N LEU A 28 4.20 3.68 -9.57
CA LEU A 28 5.10 3.09 -8.58
C LEU A 28 6.45 2.68 -9.19
N CYS A 29 6.44 2.10 -10.40
CA CYS A 29 7.65 1.72 -11.13
C CYS A 29 8.41 2.93 -11.69
N ALA A 30 7.73 4.04 -11.97
CA ALA A 30 8.39 5.25 -12.46
C ALA A 30 9.34 5.88 -11.44
N ILE A 31 9.05 5.75 -10.13
CA ILE A 31 9.89 6.34 -9.07
C ILE A 31 11.34 5.84 -9.12
N PRO A 32 11.62 4.53 -9.03
CA PRO A 32 12.99 4.06 -9.11
C PRO A 32 13.64 4.35 -10.46
N VAL A 33 12.89 4.31 -11.56
CA VAL A 33 13.40 4.63 -12.91
C VAL A 33 13.82 6.10 -12.99
N LEU A 34 12.98 7.03 -12.51
CA LEU A 34 13.32 8.45 -12.47
C LEU A 34 14.51 8.74 -11.56
N ALA A 35 14.62 8.04 -10.42
CA ALA A 35 15.77 8.15 -9.53
C ALA A 35 17.07 7.62 -10.20
N MET A 36 17.00 6.56 -11.02
CA MET A 36 18.13 6.09 -11.82
C MET A 36 18.54 7.14 -12.87
N ILE A 37 17.57 7.69 -13.61
CA ILE A 37 17.81 8.74 -14.61
C ILE A 37 18.43 9.97 -13.95
N LYS A 38 17.90 10.42 -12.81
CA LYS A 38 18.44 11.55 -12.06
C LYS A 38 19.89 11.30 -11.66
N LYS A 39 20.22 10.11 -11.14
CA LYS A 39 21.60 9.74 -10.76
C LYS A 39 22.56 9.80 -11.95
N ILE A 40 22.15 9.31 -13.13
CA ILE A 40 22.99 9.28 -14.31
C ILE A 40 23.20 10.67 -14.91
N LEU A 41 22.15 11.49 -14.96
CA LEU A 41 22.18 12.78 -15.68
C LEU A 41 22.63 13.95 -14.81
N ILE A 42 22.24 13.97 -13.53
CA ILE A 42 22.38 15.14 -12.65
C ILE A 42 23.42 14.87 -11.57
N ASP A 43 23.26 13.81 -10.78
CA ASP A 43 23.99 13.60 -9.55
C ASP A 43 25.35 12.89 -9.74
N LYS A 44 25.58 12.31 -10.93
CA LYS A 44 26.80 11.55 -11.32
C LYS A 44 27.51 10.92 -10.10
N ASP A 45 28.64 11.46 -9.66
CA ASP A 45 29.47 10.92 -8.57
C ASP A 45 29.18 11.57 -7.20
N CYS A 46 28.23 12.50 -7.12
CA CYS A 46 27.99 13.30 -5.92
C CYS A 46 27.19 12.57 -4.82
N ILE A 47 26.40 11.53 -5.17
CA ILE A 47 25.45 10.88 -4.26
C ILE A 47 25.80 9.41 -4.08
N GLY A 48 25.89 8.97 -2.80
CA GLY A 48 26.10 7.56 -2.42
C GLY A 48 24.85 6.71 -2.53
N LEU A 49 25.02 5.39 -2.39
CA LEU A 49 23.92 4.40 -2.42
C LEU A 49 22.82 4.74 -1.41
N GLN A 50 23.19 5.11 -0.20
CA GLN A 50 22.25 5.36 0.89
C GLN A 50 21.37 6.58 0.63
N GLU A 51 21.95 7.68 0.14
CA GLU A 51 21.20 8.90 -0.20
C GLU A 51 20.28 8.69 -1.40
N TRP A 52 20.76 7.96 -2.41
CA TRP A 52 19.94 7.57 -3.56
C TRP A 52 18.75 6.71 -3.13
N TYR A 53 18.98 5.71 -2.29
CA TYR A 53 17.92 4.86 -1.76
C TYR A 53 16.92 5.64 -0.89
N LEU A 54 17.39 6.54 -0.01
CA LEU A 54 16.53 7.38 0.80
C LEU A 54 15.61 8.25 -0.06
N THR A 55 16.08 8.77 -1.18
CA THR A 55 15.24 9.53 -2.11
C THR A 55 14.10 8.67 -2.66
N ILE A 56 14.38 7.42 -3.06
CA ILE A 56 13.34 6.49 -3.54
C ILE A 56 12.38 6.15 -2.41
N PHE A 57 12.90 5.85 -1.23
CA PHE A 57 12.11 5.47 -0.07
C PHE A 57 11.12 6.58 0.33
N LEU A 58 11.57 7.84 0.38
CA LEU A 58 10.73 9.01 0.64
C LEU A 58 9.60 9.17 -0.39
N LEU A 59 9.93 9.06 -1.67
CA LEU A 59 8.92 9.16 -2.73
C LEU A 59 7.92 8.01 -2.68
N GLN A 60 8.37 6.80 -2.37
CA GLN A 60 7.49 5.64 -2.21
C GLN A 60 6.59 5.76 -0.97
N THR A 61 7.06 6.37 0.12
CA THR A 61 6.24 6.64 1.32
C THR A 61 5.01 7.48 1.00
N ILE A 62 5.11 8.39 0.04
CA ILE A 62 3.96 9.18 -0.43
C ILE A 62 3.14 8.40 -1.46
N ALA A 63 3.81 7.77 -2.42
CA ALA A 63 3.14 7.19 -3.58
C ALA A 63 2.40 5.89 -3.26
N LEU A 64 2.94 5.04 -2.39
CA LEU A 64 2.34 3.75 -2.05
C LEU A 64 0.93 3.89 -1.46
N PRO A 65 0.69 4.66 -0.38
CA PRO A 65 -0.66 4.79 0.17
C PRO A 65 -1.61 5.48 -0.79
N VAL A 66 -1.17 6.52 -1.51
CA VAL A 66 -2.00 7.26 -2.47
C VAL A 66 -2.45 6.35 -3.61
N VAL A 67 -1.52 5.67 -4.28
CA VAL A 67 -1.83 4.76 -5.40
C VAL A 67 -2.69 3.59 -4.92
N ASN A 68 -2.35 3.02 -3.76
CA ASN A 68 -3.09 1.93 -3.13
C ASN A 68 -4.55 2.31 -2.86
N GLY A 69 -4.76 3.48 -2.27
CA GLY A 69 -6.10 3.98 -1.97
C GLY A 69 -6.91 4.36 -3.21
N PHE A 70 -6.28 4.94 -4.24
CA PHE A 70 -6.95 5.22 -5.51
C PHE A 70 -7.46 3.96 -6.18
N VAL A 71 -6.66 2.91 -6.24
CA VAL A 71 -7.07 1.64 -6.85
C VAL A 71 -8.16 0.98 -6.02
N LEU A 72 -8.03 0.97 -4.69
CA LEU A 72 -9.06 0.48 -3.79
C LEU A 72 -10.41 1.17 -4.04
N THR A 73 -10.42 2.52 -3.99
CA THR A 73 -11.65 3.29 -4.19
C THR A 73 -12.25 3.04 -5.56
N SER A 74 -11.43 2.93 -6.60
CA SER A 74 -11.91 2.61 -7.95
C SER A 74 -12.52 1.21 -8.06
N LEU A 75 -11.96 0.21 -7.36
CA LEU A 75 -12.47 -1.16 -7.35
C LEU A 75 -13.82 -1.27 -6.65
N ILE A 76 -14.01 -0.55 -5.55
CA ILE A 76 -15.26 -0.56 -4.79
C ILE A 76 -16.32 0.28 -5.51
N GLN A 77 -15.99 1.48 -5.95
CA GLN A 77 -16.96 2.40 -6.52
C GLN A 77 -17.55 1.92 -7.86
N ARG A 78 -16.75 1.28 -8.71
CA ARG A 78 -17.25 0.71 -9.97
C ARG A 78 -18.41 -0.26 -9.74
N GLU A 79 -18.37 -1.07 -8.69
CA GLU A 79 -19.46 -2.00 -8.38
C GLU A 79 -20.77 -1.28 -8.01
N TYR A 80 -20.66 -0.13 -7.33
CA TYR A 80 -21.85 0.67 -7.02
C TYR A 80 -22.39 1.42 -8.23
N GLN A 81 -21.50 1.96 -9.10
CA GLN A 81 -21.89 2.71 -10.29
C GLN A 81 -22.47 1.83 -11.39
N ASP A 82 -21.87 0.66 -11.62
CA ASP A 82 -22.33 -0.26 -12.66
C ASP A 82 -23.55 -1.09 -12.23
N CYS A 83 -24.08 -0.86 -11.00
CA CYS A 83 -25.19 -1.64 -10.39
C CYS A 83 -24.94 -3.15 -10.40
N THR A 84 -23.68 -3.59 -10.56
CA THR A 84 -23.30 -5.00 -10.63
C THR A 84 -23.43 -5.71 -9.30
N LEU A 85 -23.44 -4.96 -8.17
CA LEU A 85 -23.68 -5.49 -6.83
C LEU A 85 -24.99 -6.28 -6.74
N ARG A 86 -26.10 -5.75 -7.28
CA ARG A 86 -27.40 -6.44 -7.29
C ARG A 86 -27.32 -7.78 -8.02
N ASN A 87 -26.72 -7.78 -9.21
CA ASN A 87 -26.62 -9.00 -10.03
C ASN A 87 -25.70 -10.05 -9.40
N THR A 88 -24.62 -9.61 -8.74
CA THR A 88 -23.67 -10.52 -8.07
C THR A 88 -24.25 -11.11 -6.78
N LEU A 89 -25.10 -10.37 -6.08
CA LEU A 89 -25.76 -10.82 -4.84
C LEU A 89 -27.03 -11.66 -5.10
N CYS A 90 -27.53 -11.71 -6.33
CA CYS A 90 -28.54 -12.71 -6.75
C CYS A 90 -27.93 -14.11 -6.86
N ALA A 91 -26.60 -14.24 -6.99
CA ALA A 91 -25.91 -15.51 -6.87
C ALA A 91 -25.85 -15.97 -5.39
N PRO A 92 -25.77 -17.27 -5.08
CA PRO A 92 -25.70 -17.77 -3.70
C PRO A 92 -24.36 -17.51 -3.02
N VAL A 93 -23.91 -16.23 -3.03
CA VAL A 93 -22.64 -15.78 -2.48
C VAL A 93 -22.87 -14.92 -1.25
N SER A 94 -22.20 -15.24 -0.14
CA SER A 94 -22.28 -14.41 1.06
C SER A 94 -21.62 -13.04 0.83
N ARG A 95 -22.21 -11.97 1.39
CA ARG A 95 -21.70 -10.60 1.30
C ARG A 95 -20.25 -10.48 1.80
N SER A 96 -19.94 -11.18 2.89
CA SER A 96 -18.58 -11.22 3.44
C SER A 96 -17.57 -11.88 2.49
N ALA A 97 -17.95 -12.98 1.83
CA ALA A 97 -17.07 -13.65 0.87
C ALA A 97 -16.79 -12.76 -0.35
N PHE A 98 -17.79 -11.99 -0.82
CA PHE A 98 -17.62 -11.02 -1.89
C PHE A 98 -16.62 -9.90 -1.51
N LEU A 99 -16.77 -9.26 -0.34
CA LEU A 99 -15.87 -8.21 0.08
C LEU A 99 -14.44 -8.73 0.33
N LEU A 100 -14.32 -9.92 0.93
CA LEU A 100 -13.04 -10.59 1.14
C LEU A 100 -12.34 -10.92 -0.17
N SER A 101 -13.06 -11.42 -1.18
CA SER A 101 -12.47 -11.70 -2.50
C SER A 101 -11.88 -10.44 -3.14
N LYS A 102 -12.58 -9.30 -3.05
CA LYS A 102 -12.05 -8.01 -3.51
C LYS A 102 -10.82 -7.55 -2.73
N THR A 103 -10.84 -7.72 -1.42
CA THR A 103 -9.69 -7.38 -0.57
C THR A 103 -8.47 -8.23 -0.93
N VAL A 104 -8.66 -9.53 -1.21
CA VAL A 104 -7.58 -10.43 -1.65
C VAL A 104 -7.01 -10.01 -3.01
N ILE A 105 -7.87 -9.69 -3.97
CA ILE A 105 -7.43 -9.24 -5.30
C ILE A 105 -6.69 -7.91 -5.23
N TRP A 106 -7.19 -6.97 -4.42
CA TRP A 106 -6.50 -5.70 -4.16
C TRP A 106 -5.14 -5.92 -3.49
N PHE A 107 -5.04 -6.81 -2.49
CA PHE A 107 -3.80 -7.22 -1.86
C PHE A 107 -2.79 -7.78 -2.88
N LEU A 108 -3.21 -8.74 -3.69
CA LEU A 108 -2.36 -9.37 -4.70
C LEU A 108 -1.82 -8.34 -5.72
N TRP A 109 -2.68 -7.45 -6.20
CA TRP A 109 -2.27 -6.38 -7.11
C TRP A 109 -1.25 -5.45 -6.46
N PHE A 110 -1.53 -5.01 -5.23
CA PHE A 110 -0.67 -4.09 -4.51
C PHE A 110 0.73 -4.68 -4.28
N PHE A 111 0.79 -5.92 -3.79
CA PHE A 111 2.06 -6.61 -3.59
C PHE A 111 2.81 -6.89 -4.87
N LEU A 112 2.13 -7.24 -5.95
CA LEU A 112 2.75 -7.41 -7.27
C LEU A 112 3.37 -6.10 -7.76
N SER A 113 2.65 -4.98 -7.62
CA SER A 113 3.13 -3.66 -8.02
C SER A 113 4.29 -3.17 -7.15
N ALA A 114 4.21 -3.35 -5.82
CA ALA A 114 5.29 -3.02 -4.90
C ALA A 114 6.54 -3.88 -5.14
N SER A 115 6.37 -5.18 -5.42
CA SER A 115 7.46 -6.08 -5.77
C SER A 115 8.14 -5.68 -7.08
N ALA A 116 7.38 -5.25 -8.08
CA ALA A 116 7.95 -4.74 -9.33
C ALA A 116 8.80 -3.48 -9.09
N ALA A 117 8.29 -2.53 -8.31
CA ALA A 117 9.05 -1.32 -7.94
C ALA A 117 10.31 -1.66 -7.11
N MET A 118 10.20 -2.62 -6.19
CA MET A 118 11.33 -3.13 -5.40
C MET A 118 12.41 -3.74 -6.31
N LEU A 119 12.03 -4.62 -7.26
CA LEU A 119 12.98 -5.23 -8.19
C LEU A 119 13.69 -4.19 -9.06
N LEU A 120 12.98 -3.14 -9.50
CA LEU A 120 13.58 -2.01 -10.21
C LEU A 120 14.56 -1.24 -9.32
N THR A 121 14.23 -1.02 -8.05
CA THR A 121 15.13 -0.37 -7.08
C THR A 121 16.41 -1.19 -6.86
N LEU A 122 16.27 -2.49 -6.63
CA LEU A 122 17.42 -3.39 -6.40
C LEU A 122 18.31 -3.51 -7.65
N SER A 123 17.71 -3.63 -8.84
CA SER A 123 18.47 -3.65 -10.10
C SER A 123 19.18 -2.33 -10.35
N GLY A 124 18.52 -1.19 -10.07
CA GLY A 124 19.12 0.14 -10.14
C GLY A 124 20.31 0.29 -9.17
N ALA A 125 20.15 -0.13 -7.92
CA ALA A 125 21.23 -0.12 -6.94
C ALA A 125 22.45 -0.93 -7.42
N ARG A 126 22.21 -2.13 -7.97
CA ARG A 126 23.29 -2.99 -8.49
C ARG A 126 24.01 -2.39 -9.69
N LEU A 127 23.28 -1.75 -10.60
CA LEU A 127 23.83 -1.14 -11.82
C LEU A 127 24.61 0.15 -11.53
N LEU A 128 24.10 0.99 -10.63
CA LEU A 128 24.69 2.31 -10.37
C LEU A 128 25.80 2.29 -9.31
N PHE A 129 25.78 1.33 -8.39
CA PHE A 129 26.71 1.22 -7.26
C PHE A 129 27.36 -0.16 -7.14
N PRO A 130 28.06 -0.66 -8.17
CA PRO A 130 28.57 -2.03 -8.19
C PRO A 130 29.57 -2.33 -7.08
N SER A 131 30.34 -1.33 -6.62
CA SER A 131 31.34 -1.48 -5.56
C SER A 131 30.77 -1.34 -4.14
N GLY A 132 29.61 -0.70 -3.98
CA GLY A 132 28.97 -0.45 -2.68
C GLY A 132 27.73 -1.32 -2.41
N PHE A 133 27.31 -2.17 -3.35
CA PHE A 133 26.09 -2.98 -3.23
C PHE A 133 26.45 -4.46 -3.06
N GLY A 134 26.54 -4.88 -1.80
CA GLY A 134 26.75 -6.26 -1.39
C GLY A 134 25.44 -7.00 -1.07
N THR A 135 25.58 -8.25 -0.61
CA THR A 135 24.42 -9.07 -0.18
C THR A 135 23.75 -8.53 1.08
N SER A 136 24.48 -7.88 1.95
CA SER A 136 23.97 -7.23 3.17
C SER A 136 23.06 -6.07 2.83
N GLU A 137 23.47 -5.17 1.93
CA GLU A 137 22.71 -4.02 1.47
C GLU A 137 21.45 -4.47 0.71
N LEU A 138 21.58 -5.51 -0.12
CA LEU A 138 20.44 -6.09 -0.83
C LEU A 138 19.35 -6.57 0.15
N LEU A 139 19.74 -7.37 1.15
CA LEU A 139 18.78 -7.89 2.15
C LEU A 139 18.17 -6.78 3.01
N LEU A 140 18.95 -5.76 3.35
CA LEU A 140 18.49 -4.62 4.14
C LEU A 140 17.46 -3.81 3.35
N ILE A 141 17.76 -3.41 2.11
CA ILE A 141 16.87 -2.62 1.26
C ILE A 141 15.60 -3.41 0.93
N ALA A 142 15.74 -4.67 0.52
CA ALA A 142 14.59 -5.52 0.22
C ALA A 142 13.69 -5.69 1.46
N GLY A 143 14.28 -5.94 2.62
CA GLY A 143 13.55 -6.08 3.88
C GLY A 143 12.77 -4.82 4.27
N GLN A 144 13.37 -3.64 4.11
CA GLN A 144 12.71 -2.36 4.39
C GLN A 144 11.55 -2.09 3.43
N LEU A 145 11.72 -2.34 2.12
CA LEU A 145 10.68 -2.14 1.12
C LEU A 145 9.50 -3.11 1.29
N ILE A 146 9.77 -4.38 1.63
CA ILE A 146 8.72 -5.37 1.94
C ILE A 146 7.97 -4.95 3.21
N GLN A 147 8.68 -4.57 4.26
CA GLN A 147 8.07 -4.10 5.51
C GLN A 147 7.19 -2.88 5.27
N GLN A 148 7.68 -1.89 4.52
CA GLN A 148 6.92 -0.70 4.15
C GLN A 148 5.63 -1.08 3.41
N ALA A 149 5.72 -1.93 2.38
CA ALA A 149 4.55 -2.37 1.62
C ALA A 149 3.51 -3.09 2.51
N LEU A 150 3.97 -3.98 3.41
CA LEU A 150 3.08 -4.67 4.36
C LEU A 150 2.35 -3.69 5.29
N LEU A 151 3.07 -2.76 5.88
CA LEU A 151 2.51 -1.79 6.82
C LEU A 151 1.57 -0.81 6.12
N VAL A 152 1.94 -0.29 4.94
CA VAL A 152 1.07 0.57 4.12
C VAL A 152 -0.23 -0.14 3.75
N PHE A 153 -0.17 -1.43 3.40
CA PHE A 153 -1.38 -2.19 3.12
C PHE A 153 -2.30 -2.27 4.36
N LEU A 154 -1.75 -2.63 5.52
CA LEU A 154 -2.52 -2.73 6.76
C LEU A 154 -3.14 -1.39 7.15
N THR A 155 -2.39 -0.31 7.09
CA THR A 155 -2.86 1.05 7.43
C THR A 155 -3.81 1.64 6.40
N SER A 156 -3.90 1.06 5.20
CA SER A 156 -4.89 1.42 4.18
C SER A 156 -6.25 0.74 4.34
N LEU A 157 -6.37 -0.34 5.15
CA LEU A 157 -7.64 -1.06 5.34
C LEU A 157 -8.79 -0.20 5.91
N PRO A 158 -8.60 0.80 6.77
CA PRO A 158 -9.66 1.74 7.13
C PRO A 158 -10.26 2.50 5.95
N ALA A 159 -9.50 2.76 4.89
CA ALA A 159 -10.04 3.36 3.67
C ALA A 159 -11.07 2.45 2.97
N LEU A 160 -10.91 1.13 3.06
CA LEU A 160 -11.92 0.15 2.61
C LEU A 160 -13.22 0.31 3.38
N TRP A 161 -13.15 0.47 4.70
CA TRP A 161 -14.35 0.71 5.52
C TRP A 161 -15.05 2.00 5.12
N ILE A 162 -14.31 3.11 4.93
CA ILE A 162 -14.86 4.39 4.48
C ILE A 162 -15.49 4.23 3.08
N ALA A 163 -14.78 3.61 2.12
CA ALA A 163 -15.27 3.42 0.77
C ALA A 163 -16.59 2.61 0.71
N VAL A 164 -16.68 1.55 1.51
CA VAL A 164 -17.89 0.74 1.63
C VAL A 164 -19.03 1.52 2.28
N SER A 165 -18.76 2.27 3.35
CA SER A 165 -19.80 3.03 4.09
C SER A 165 -20.41 4.16 3.28
N GLN A 166 -19.66 4.77 2.38
CA GLN A 166 -20.05 5.94 1.60
C GLN A 166 -20.74 5.59 0.26
N ARG A 167 -20.88 4.31 -0.07
CA ARG A 167 -21.52 3.80 -1.30
C ARG A 167 -20.99 4.45 -2.58
N ALA A 168 -21.70 5.43 -3.14
CA ALA A 168 -21.36 6.07 -4.42
C ALA A 168 -20.38 7.27 -4.30
N ALA A 169 -20.05 7.72 -3.08
CA ALA A 169 -19.20 8.89 -2.90
C ALA A 169 -17.71 8.51 -2.93
N PHE A 170 -17.00 8.99 -3.95
CA PHE A 170 -15.57 8.74 -4.15
C PHE A 170 -14.66 9.55 -3.23
N TYR A 171 -15.02 10.80 -3.02
CA TYR A 171 -14.16 11.80 -2.39
C TYR A 171 -13.74 11.51 -0.94
N PRO A 172 -14.62 11.04 -0.02
CA PRO A 172 -14.23 10.88 1.38
C PRO A 172 -13.14 9.82 1.61
N ALA A 173 -13.23 8.68 0.90
CA ALA A 173 -12.20 7.65 0.98
C ALA A 173 -10.85 8.15 0.41
N LEU A 174 -10.91 8.95 -0.66
CA LEU A 174 -9.73 9.54 -1.28
C LEU A 174 -9.06 10.57 -0.37
N LEU A 175 -9.84 11.47 0.25
CA LEU A 175 -9.33 12.43 1.21
C LEU A 175 -8.70 11.75 2.43
N ALA A 176 -9.31 10.67 2.92
CA ALA A 176 -8.74 9.88 4.01
C ALA A 176 -7.37 9.30 3.63
N VAL A 177 -7.25 8.74 2.42
CA VAL A 177 -5.98 8.18 1.92
C VAL A 177 -4.90 9.25 1.78
N LEU A 178 -5.24 10.45 1.30
CA LEU A 178 -4.30 11.57 1.26
C LEU A 178 -3.86 11.98 2.66
N GLY A 179 -4.78 12.00 3.64
CA GLY A 179 -4.46 12.21 5.04
C GLY A 179 -3.50 11.14 5.59
N PHE A 180 -3.70 9.87 5.22
CA PHE A 180 -2.79 8.78 5.62
C PHE A 180 -1.39 8.99 5.05
N ALA A 181 -1.26 9.36 3.78
CA ALA A 181 0.03 9.64 3.15
C ALA A 181 0.76 10.83 3.82
N ILE A 182 0.03 11.88 4.23
CA ILE A 182 0.60 13.00 4.99
C ILE A 182 1.12 12.53 6.35
N LEU A 183 0.36 11.71 7.07
CA LEU A 183 0.79 11.17 8.37
C LEU A 183 1.98 10.22 8.22
N GLU A 184 2.03 9.40 7.18
CA GLU A 184 3.18 8.54 6.89
C GLU A 184 4.44 9.35 6.64
N THR A 185 4.35 10.44 5.85
CA THR A 185 5.49 11.34 5.63
C THR A 185 5.91 12.10 6.88
N ALA A 186 4.95 12.51 7.72
CA ALA A 186 5.26 13.16 8.99
C ALA A 186 6.05 12.22 9.93
N GLY A 187 5.79 10.91 9.88
CA GLY A 187 6.54 9.90 10.62
C GLY A 187 8.04 9.86 10.30
N MET A 188 8.47 10.32 9.12
CA MET A 188 9.89 10.41 8.74
C MET A 188 10.66 11.51 9.48
N GLN A 189 9.97 12.50 10.01
CA GLN A 189 10.56 13.70 10.64
C GLN A 189 10.31 13.74 12.15
N VAL A 190 9.96 12.62 12.76
CA VAL A 190 9.65 12.54 14.20
C VAL A 190 10.90 12.67 15.04
N SER A 191 10.91 13.63 15.98
CA SER A 191 11.96 13.75 17.00
C SER A 191 11.81 12.67 18.08
N VAL A 192 12.90 12.42 18.83
CA VAL A 192 12.96 11.37 19.86
C VAL A 192 11.86 11.54 20.92
N GLU A 193 11.52 12.80 21.26
CA GLU A 193 10.46 13.12 22.24
C GLU A 193 9.07 12.66 21.82
N TRP A 194 8.79 12.66 20.51
CA TRP A 194 7.52 12.28 19.92
C TRP A 194 7.49 10.82 19.42
N LEU A 195 8.52 10.03 19.71
CA LEU A 195 8.64 8.66 19.21
C LEU A 195 7.51 7.76 19.71
N LEU A 196 7.10 7.90 20.98
CA LEU A 196 6.03 7.10 21.56
C LEU A 196 4.67 7.39 20.93
N PRO A 197 4.14 8.63 20.87
CA PRO A 197 2.88 8.90 20.20
C PRO A 197 2.92 8.60 18.69
N ALA A 198 4.07 8.80 18.04
CA ALA A 198 4.23 8.48 16.62
C ALA A 198 4.23 6.97 16.34
N SER A 199 4.72 6.13 17.25
CA SER A 199 4.65 4.67 17.13
C SER A 199 3.25 4.11 17.45
N LEU A 200 2.45 4.82 18.24
CA LEU A 200 1.05 4.45 18.52
C LEU A 200 0.09 4.83 17.39
N CYS A 201 0.39 5.89 16.64
CA CYS A 201 -0.40 6.27 15.48
C CYS A 201 -0.04 5.36 14.29
N PRO A 202 -0.98 4.56 13.75
CA PRO A 202 -0.66 3.50 12.79
C PRO A 202 -0.04 4.02 11.50
N TRP A 203 -0.41 5.20 11.03
CA TRP A 203 0.12 5.76 9.78
C TRP A 203 1.54 6.31 9.96
N THR A 204 1.83 7.06 11.02
CA THR A 204 3.21 7.49 11.32
C THR A 204 4.12 6.31 11.67
N ALA A 205 3.57 5.26 12.29
CA ALA A 205 4.27 4.04 12.66
C ALA A 205 4.90 3.32 11.45
N VAL A 206 4.32 3.44 10.24
CA VAL A 206 4.90 2.90 9.00
C VAL A 206 6.32 3.41 8.81
N SER A 207 6.51 4.73 8.83
CA SER A 207 7.82 5.37 8.62
C SER A 207 8.73 5.24 9.85
N VAL A 208 8.18 5.41 11.06
CA VAL A 208 8.94 5.26 12.31
C VAL A 208 9.54 3.85 12.43
N SER A 209 8.84 2.80 11.98
CA SER A 209 9.32 1.42 12.04
C SER A 209 10.63 1.18 11.27
N VAL A 210 10.96 2.03 10.31
CA VAL A 210 12.22 1.96 9.54
C VAL A 210 13.34 2.74 10.21
N LEU A 211 13.00 3.76 11.01
CA LEU A 211 13.96 4.63 11.70
C LEU A 211 14.41 4.05 13.04
N VAL A 212 13.56 3.23 13.70
CA VAL A 212 13.88 2.63 14.99
C VAL A 212 14.66 1.32 14.84
N GLU A 213 15.38 0.97 15.89
CA GLU A 213 16.15 -0.29 15.95
C GLU A 213 15.22 -1.51 15.83
N LYS A 214 15.52 -2.39 14.88
CA LYS A 214 14.77 -3.64 14.67
C LYS A 214 14.86 -4.55 15.90
N GLY A 215 13.70 -4.98 16.41
CA GLY A 215 13.62 -5.78 17.62
C GLY A 215 13.48 -4.97 18.91
N GLY A 216 13.57 -3.65 18.86
CA GLY A 216 13.29 -2.75 19.99
C GLY A 216 11.80 -2.65 20.32
N GLY A 217 11.46 -2.17 21.52
CA GLY A 217 10.07 -2.02 21.98
C GLY A 217 9.23 -1.13 21.06
N PHE A 218 9.78 -0.02 20.59
CA PHE A 218 9.10 0.87 19.65
C PHE A 218 8.82 0.22 18.29
N TYR A 219 9.73 -0.64 17.79
CA TYR A 219 9.52 -1.40 16.58
C TYR A 219 8.30 -2.32 16.68
N PHE A 220 8.20 -3.10 17.77
CA PHE A 220 7.02 -3.96 18.00
C PHE A 220 5.74 -3.14 18.18
N LEU A 221 5.82 -1.97 18.82
CA LEU A 221 4.69 -1.09 19.00
C LEU A 221 4.16 -0.56 17.64
N CYS A 222 5.05 -0.20 16.71
CA CYS A 222 4.68 0.18 15.35
C CYS A 222 3.97 -0.96 14.61
N LEU A 223 4.50 -2.18 14.67
CA LEU A 223 3.88 -3.34 14.03
C LEU A 223 2.50 -3.64 14.61
N LEU A 224 2.38 -3.58 15.93
CA LEU A 224 1.13 -3.84 16.65
C LEU A 224 0.07 -2.78 16.30
N SER A 225 0.43 -1.48 16.29
CA SER A 225 -0.50 -0.40 15.96
C SER A 225 -1.03 -0.51 14.53
N ALA A 226 -0.16 -0.81 13.56
CA ALA A 226 -0.54 -1.03 12.17
C ALA A 226 -1.43 -2.28 12.01
N ALA A 227 -1.11 -3.38 12.69
CA ALA A 227 -1.90 -4.62 12.65
C ALA A 227 -3.30 -4.41 13.25
N LEU A 228 -3.40 -3.73 14.40
CA LEU A 228 -4.69 -3.40 15.03
C LEU A 228 -5.51 -2.48 14.13
N CYS A 229 -4.90 -1.45 13.54
CA CYS A 229 -5.56 -0.57 12.58
C CYS A 229 -6.14 -1.34 11.40
N GLY A 230 -5.35 -2.25 10.82
CA GLY A 230 -5.79 -3.09 9.71
C GLY A 230 -6.94 -4.02 10.10
N ALA A 231 -6.84 -4.69 11.25
CA ALA A 231 -7.89 -5.58 11.75
C ALA A 231 -9.21 -4.83 12.00
N LEU A 232 -9.13 -3.66 12.63
CA LEU A 232 -10.31 -2.81 12.89
C LEU A 232 -10.92 -2.26 11.58
N GLY A 233 -10.06 -1.85 10.63
CA GLY A 233 -10.50 -1.39 9.32
C GLY A 233 -11.26 -2.47 8.54
N LEU A 234 -10.71 -3.69 8.48
CA LEU A 234 -11.34 -4.83 7.81
C LEU A 234 -12.63 -5.26 8.51
N ALA A 235 -12.62 -5.38 9.84
CA ALA A 235 -13.80 -5.74 10.61
C ALA A 235 -14.93 -4.70 10.46
N GLY A 236 -14.57 -3.41 10.45
CA GLY A 236 -15.49 -2.30 10.20
C GLY A 236 -16.11 -2.37 8.80
N ALA A 237 -15.28 -2.63 7.77
CA ALA A 237 -15.74 -2.79 6.39
C ALA A 237 -16.72 -3.97 6.23
N LEU A 238 -16.41 -5.13 6.81
CA LEU A 238 -17.26 -6.32 6.77
C LEU A 238 -18.60 -6.09 7.46
N ARG A 239 -18.59 -5.42 8.63
CA ARG A 239 -19.84 -5.07 9.36
C ARG A 239 -20.68 -4.05 8.60
N ALA A 240 -20.04 -3.01 8.05
CA ALA A 240 -20.73 -1.98 7.29
C ALA A 240 -21.39 -2.56 6.04
N PHE A 241 -20.67 -3.43 5.31
CA PHE A 241 -21.19 -4.09 4.10
C PHE A 241 -22.32 -5.07 4.41
N GLY A 242 -22.23 -5.81 5.53
CA GLY A 242 -23.27 -6.75 5.96
C GLY A 242 -24.60 -6.08 6.30
N LYS A 243 -24.59 -4.82 6.77
CA LYS A 243 -25.78 -4.06 7.17
C LYS A 243 -26.41 -3.23 6.04
N GLN A 244 -25.82 -3.23 4.83
CA GLN A 244 -26.37 -2.45 3.72
C GLN A 244 -27.61 -3.13 3.14
N ASP A 245 -28.72 -2.40 3.02
CA ASP A 245 -29.87 -2.77 2.20
C ASP A 245 -29.51 -2.46 0.74
N LEU A 246 -29.37 -3.52 -0.07
CA LEU A 246 -28.94 -3.49 -1.47
C LEU A 246 -30.07 -3.92 -2.39
#